data_4be550226b2e978c179b82386554c4c0
#
_entry.id   4be550226b2e978c179b82386554c4c0
#
_cell.length_a   1.000
_cell.length_b   1.000
_cell.length_c   1.000
_cell.angle_alpha   90.00
_cell.angle_beta   90.00
_cell.angle_gamma   90.00
#
_symmetry.space_group_name_H-M   'P 1'
#
loop_
_entity.id
_entity.type
_entity.pdbx_description
1 polymer ?
#
loop_
_entity_poly.entity_id
_entity_poly.type
_entity_poly.pdbx_seq_one_letter_code
_entity_poly.pdbx_strand_id
1 'polypeptide(L)'
;MQIEQFDTGLKTKTNVQDIILSPEKNLQNKNLIRGYLNKIITSGVSEIDKNLDEAFINDVKINSFYPINEFEGLKNLKEKIFIPLFEAFPDLERRENIVVGGAFRDKVLVGSYSVLSGYFTKPWLGIKPNYKMINLRCCEIHELKETKIVESHILIDVMDFLRQCGISSINPSRGSEGAWLPPINLSLIHI
;
A
#
# COMPACT_ATOMS: atom_id res chain seq x y z
N MET A 1 -2.09 -12.65 -40.61
CA MET A 1 -1.63 -13.40 -39.45
C MET A 1 -2.69 -13.25 -38.38
N GLN A 2 -3.59 -14.22 -38.25
CA GLN A 2 -4.67 -14.21 -37.26
C GLN A 2 -4.05 -14.62 -35.92
N ILE A 3 -4.26 -13.79 -34.91
CA ILE A 3 -3.88 -14.12 -33.53
C ILE A 3 -5.00 -15.01 -32.98
N GLU A 4 -4.73 -16.29 -32.79
CA GLU A 4 -5.65 -17.20 -32.11
C GLU A 4 -5.83 -16.74 -30.66
N GLN A 5 -7.08 -16.42 -30.31
CA GLN A 5 -7.47 -16.17 -28.94
C GLN A 5 -7.36 -17.50 -28.15
N PHE A 6 -6.48 -17.52 -27.18
CA PHE A 6 -6.46 -18.61 -26.18
C PHE A 6 -7.74 -18.56 -25.34
N ASP A 7 -8.69 -19.43 -25.66
CA ASP A 7 -9.86 -19.69 -24.84
C ASP A 7 -9.44 -20.53 -23.63
N THR A 8 -9.26 -19.88 -22.48
CA THR A 8 -8.81 -20.53 -21.25
C THR A 8 -9.91 -21.33 -20.53
N GLY A 9 -10.99 -21.71 -21.15
CA GLY A 9 -11.94 -22.72 -20.64
C GLY A 9 -12.57 -22.52 -19.26
N LEU A 10 -12.26 -21.43 -18.55
CA LEU A 10 -12.80 -21.11 -17.22
C LEU A 10 -14.08 -20.26 -17.35
N LYS A 11 -15.16 -20.91 -17.81
CA LYS A 11 -16.52 -20.34 -17.68
C LYS A 11 -17.03 -20.53 -16.27
N THR A 12 -16.53 -19.76 -15.31
CA THR A 12 -17.27 -19.54 -14.08
C THR A 12 -18.37 -18.53 -14.38
N LYS A 13 -19.59 -19.02 -14.63
CA LYS A 13 -20.81 -18.23 -14.65
C LYS A 13 -21.10 -17.72 -13.24
N THR A 14 -20.41 -16.71 -12.79
CA THR A 14 -20.88 -15.89 -11.68
C THR A 14 -21.69 -14.75 -12.33
N ASN A 15 -23.00 -14.67 -12.04
CA ASN A 15 -23.84 -13.52 -12.35
C ASN A 15 -23.42 -12.31 -11.49
N VAL A 16 -22.18 -11.88 -11.61
CA VAL A 16 -21.65 -10.68 -10.96
C VAL A 16 -21.89 -9.55 -11.96
N GLN A 17 -22.73 -8.60 -11.57
CA GLN A 17 -22.99 -7.43 -12.39
C GLN A 17 -21.77 -6.51 -12.31
N ASP A 18 -21.11 -6.28 -13.44
CA ASP A 18 -19.95 -5.38 -13.50
C ASP A 18 -20.36 -3.94 -13.19
N ILE A 19 -19.64 -3.32 -12.24
CA ILE A 19 -19.82 -1.89 -11.95
C ILE A 19 -19.09 -1.08 -13.03
N ILE A 20 -19.79 -0.12 -13.63
CA ILE A 20 -19.22 0.85 -14.56
C ILE A 20 -19.00 2.17 -13.81
N LEU A 21 -17.73 2.54 -13.61
CA LEU A 21 -17.37 3.83 -13.00
C LEU A 21 -17.16 4.90 -14.08
N SER A 22 -17.77 6.09 -13.88
CA SER A 22 -17.39 7.24 -14.68
C SER A 22 -15.97 7.70 -14.38
N PRO A 23 -15.26 8.33 -15.32
CA PRO A 23 -13.92 8.89 -15.09
C PRO A 23 -13.87 9.84 -13.89
N GLU A 24 -14.90 10.67 -13.70
CA GLU A 24 -15.02 11.64 -12.61
C GLU A 24 -15.14 10.92 -11.26
N LYS A 25 -16.00 9.90 -11.18
CA LYS A 25 -16.15 9.09 -9.96
C LYS A 25 -14.88 8.35 -9.63
N ASN A 26 -14.20 7.81 -10.62
CA ASN A 26 -12.91 7.16 -10.44
C ASN A 26 -11.86 8.13 -9.90
N LEU A 27 -11.80 9.35 -10.42
CA LEU A 27 -10.90 10.40 -9.93
C LEU A 27 -11.21 10.79 -8.48
N GLN A 28 -12.50 10.93 -8.14
CA GLN A 28 -12.95 11.20 -6.77
C GLN A 28 -12.49 10.10 -5.81
N ASN A 29 -12.66 8.83 -6.16
CA ASN A 29 -12.26 7.69 -5.34
C ASN A 29 -10.72 7.68 -5.11
N LYS A 30 -9.93 7.94 -6.15
CA LYS A 30 -8.46 8.06 -6.02
C LYS A 30 -8.06 9.19 -5.08
N ASN A 31 -8.68 10.37 -5.22
CA ASN A 31 -8.38 11.52 -4.35
C ASN A 31 -8.80 11.28 -2.91
N LEU A 32 -9.91 10.57 -2.68
CA LEU A 32 -10.40 10.20 -1.36
C LEU A 32 -9.38 9.30 -0.63
N ILE A 33 -8.96 8.20 -1.26
CA ILE A 33 -7.96 7.29 -0.68
C ILE A 33 -6.63 8.01 -0.43
N ARG A 34 -6.16 8.79 -1.40
CA ARG A 34 -4.95 9.62 -1.24
C ARG A 34 -5.07 10.54 -0.02
N GLY A 35 -6.20 11.20 0.15
CA GLY A 35 -6.48 12.07 1.29
C GLY A 35 -6.41 11.32 2.62
N TYR A 36 -7.06 10.16 2.73
CA TYR A 36 -7.06 9.34 3.92
C TYR A 36 -5.65 8.86 4.31
N LEU A 37 -4.94 8.24 3.37
CA LEU A 37 -3.62 7.69 3.64
C LEU A 37 -2.60 8.77 4.02
N ASN A 38 -2.61 9.91 3.32
CA ASN A 38 -1.74 11.03 3.66
C ASN A 38 -2.07 11.61 5.03
N LYS A 39 -3.36 11.78 5.35
CA LYS A 39 -3.80 12.30 6.64
C LYS A 39 -3.38 11.40 7.79
N ILE A 40 -3.54 10.08 7.66
CA ILE A 40 -3.10 9.10 8.66
C ILE A 40 -1.59 9.22 8.93
N ILE A 41 -0.78 9.27 7.88
CA ILE A 41 0.69 9.34 8.04
C ILE A 41 1.11 10.70 8.60
N THR A 42 0.55 11.81 8.11
CA THR A 42 0.96 13.16 8.52
C THR A 42 0.58 13.49 9.95
N SER A 43 -0.59 13.02 10.42
CA SER A 43 -1.04 13.26 11.80
C SER A 43 -0.40 12.33 12.83
N GLY A 44 0.17 11.21 12.38
CA GLY A 44 0.81 10.23 13.25
C GLY A 44 -0.13 9.66 14.31
N VAL A 45 0.43 9.38 15.49
CA VAL A 45 -0.31 8.73 16.60
C VAL A 45 -1.39 9.62 17.20
N SER A 46 -1.23 10.94 17.18
CA SER A 46 -2.08 11.89 17.90
C SER A 46 -3.55 11.88 17.46
N GLU A 47 -3.82 11.68 16.17
CA GLU A 47 -5.16 11.64 15.59
C GLU A 47 -5.51 10.31 14.93
N ILE A 48 -4.76 9.26 15.23
CA ILE A 48 -4.87 7.97 14.53
C ILE A 48 -6.28 7.39 14.60
N ASP A 49 -6.91 7.39 15.76
CA ASP A 49 -8.25 6.81 15.94
C ASP A 49 -9.28 7.53 15.07
N LYS A 50 -9.30 8.86 15.12
CA LYS A 50 -10.20 9.70 14.32
C LYS A 50 -10.00 9.46 12.82
N ASN A 51 -8.75 9.39 12.36
CA ASN A 51 -8.43 9.24 10.95
C ASN A 51 -8.73 7.83 10.44
N LEU A 52 -8.54 6.80 11.27
CA LEU A 52 -8.97 5.45 10.94
C LEU A 52 -10.49 5.33 10.89
N ASP A 53 -11.20 5.91 11.86
CA ASP A 53 -12.66 5.95 11.87
C ASP A 53 -13.24 6.69 10.66
N GLU A 54 -12.55 7.74 10.18
CA GLU A 54 -12.97 8.48 8.98
C GLU A 54 -12.78 7.63 7.70
N ALA A 55 -11.69 6.90 7.60
CA ALA A 55 -11.28 6.20 6.38
C ALA A 55 -11.86 4.80 6.23
N PHE A 56 -12.03 4.05 7.32
CA PHE A 56 -12.36 2.62 7.30
C PHE A 56 -13.68 2.32 7.99
N ILE A 57 -14.24 1.14 7.71
CA ILE A 57 -15.30 0.56 8.55
C ILE A 57 -14.70 -0.13 9.78
N ASN A 58 -15.51 -0.32 10.84
CA ASN A 58 -15.03 -0.90 12.09
C ASN A 58 -14.49 -2.33 11.97
N ASP A 59 -15.11 -3.14 11.14
CA ASP A 59 -14.79 -4.54 10.88
C ASP A 59 -13.99 -4.74 9.56
N VAL A 60 -13.18 -3.74 9.21
CA VAL A 60 -12.35 -3.76 8.00
C VAL A 60 -11.47 -5.01 7.94
N LYS A 61 -11.43 -5.65 6.76
CA LYS A 61 -10.56 -6.80 6.49
C LYS A 61 -9.21 -6.32 5.99
N ILE A 62 -8.15 -6.82 6.61
CA ILE A 62 -6.77 -6.47 6.25
C ILE A 62 -6.02 -7.73 5.88
N ASN A 63 -5.53 -7.75 4.65
CA ASN A 63 -4.60 -8.75 4.13
C ASN A 63 -3.22 -8.09 4.06
N SER A 64 -2.31 -8.48 4.94
CA SER A 64 -1.02 -7.82 5.07
C SER A 64 0.14 -8.77 4.82
N PHE A 65 1.35 -8.22 4.79
CA PHE A 65 2.59 -8.95 4.57
C PHE A 65 3.00 -9.78 5.80
N TYR A 66 3.83 -10.79 5.58
CA TYR A 66 4.46 -11.54 6.67
C TYR A 66 5.44 -10.64 7.47
N PRO A 67 5.47 -10.67 8.82
CA PRO A 67 4.77 -11.62 9.71
C PRO A 67 3.40 -11.16 10.22
N ILE A 68 2.86 -10.05 9.76
CA ILE A 68 1.61 -9.47 10.25
C ILE A 68 0.40 -10.30 9.81
N ASN A 69 0.41 -10.77 8.55
CA ASN A 69 -0.62 -11.62 7.94
C ASN A 69 -2.03 -10.98 7.93
N GLU A 70 -3.06 -11.82 7.91
CA GLU A 70 -4.45 -11.39 7.84
C GLU A 70 -5.03 -11.09 9.23
N PHE A 71 -5.91 -10.09 9.30
CA PHE A 71 -6.68 -9.76 10.50
C PHE A 71 -7.86 -8.87 10.16
N GLU A 72 -8.75 -8.64 11.13
CA GLU A 72 -9.93 -7.78 10.99
C GLU A 72 -9.98 -6.73 12.11
N GLY A 73 -10.63 -5.59 11.80
CA GLY A 73 -10.99 -4.54 12.73
C GLY A 73 -9.97 -3.43 12.92
N LEU A 74 -10.50 -2.21 13.16
CA LEU A 74 -9.71 -0.97 13.30
C LEU A 74 -8.68 -1.03 14.44
N LYS A 75 -9.05 -1.65 15.56
CA LYS A 75 -8.14 -1.80 16.70
C LYS A 75 -6.88 -2.58 16.28
N ASN A 76 -7.06 -3.70 15.59
CA ASN A 76 -5.96 -4.51 15.12
C ASN A 76 -5.14 -3.77 14.05
N LEU A 77 -5.79 -3.01 13.16
CA LEU A 77 -5.10 -2.19 12.15
C LEU A 77 -4.19 -1.15 12.80
N LYS A 78 -4.70 -0.47 13.83
CA LYS A 78 -3.93 0.48 14.64
C LYS A 78 -2.75 -0.20 15.33
N GLU A 79 -3.01 -1.28 16.10
CA GLU A 79 -2.03 -1.90 16.99
C GLU A 79 -0.97 -2.72 16.23
N LYS A 80 -1.33 -3.36 15.10
CA LYS A 80 -0.41 -4.23 14.37
C LYS A 80 0.38 -3.51 13.27
N ILE A 81 -0.18 -2.46 12.68
CA ILE A 81 0.45 -1.74 11.56
C ILE A 81 0.92 -0.35 11.98
N PHE A 82 -0.02 0.55 12.31
CA PHE A 82 0.33 1.97 12.42
C PHE A 82 1.16 2.31 13.65
N ILE A 83 0.78 1.83 14.84
CA ILE A 83 1.53 2.15 16.07
C ILE A 83 2.98 1.64 15.98
N PRO A 84 3.26 0.37 15.64
CA PRO A 84 4.63 -0.11 15.51
C PRO A 84 5.43 0.64 14.43
N LEU A 85 4.76 1.02 13.34
CA LEU A 85 5.39 1.76 12.25
C LEU A 85 5.79 3.18 12.68
N PHE A 86 4.89 3.92 13.34
CA PHE A 86 5.18 5.26 13.86
C PHE A 86 6.19 5.26 15.00
N GLU A 87 6.20 4.22 15.82
CA GLU A 87 7.23 4.06 16.85
C GLU A 87 8.61 3.83 16.26
N ALA A 88 8.69 2.99 15.23
CA ALA A 88 9.94 2.68 14.56
C ALA A 88 10.48 3.86 13.73
N PHE A 89 9.58 4.62 13.13
CA PHE A 89 9.86 5.73 12.21
C PHE A 89 9.08 6.98 12.65
N PRO A 90 9.56 7.74 13.65
CA PRO A 90 8.81 8.87 14.22
C PRO A 90 8.66 10.06 13.28
N ASP A 91 9.47 10.14 12.25
CA ASP A 91 9.49 11.14 11.19
C ASP A 91 8.98 10.61 9.85
N LEU A 92 8.09 9.62 9.89
CA LEU A 92 7.61 8.92 8.70
C LEU A 92 6.91 9.86 7.73
N GLU A 93 7.40 9.88 6.49
CA GLU A 93 6.78 10.56 5.35
C GLU A 93 6.27 9.55 4.33
N ARG A 94 5.12 9.85 3.70
CA ARG A 94 4.58 9.10 2.57
C ARG A 94 4.79 9.88 1.28
N ARG A 95 5.46 9.25 0.33
CA ARG A 95 5.64 9.75 -1.04
C ARG A 95 4.89 8.84 -1.99
N GLU A 96 3.77 9.34 -2.50
CA GLU A 96 2.93 8.59 -3.42
C GLU A 96 3.45 8.77 -4.86
N ASN A 97 3.67 7.66 -5.54
CA ASN A 97 4.20 7.67 -6.91
C ASN A 97 3.12 7.36 -7.95
N ILE A 98 2.25 6.38 -7.65
CA ILE A 98 1.22 5.92 -8.58
C ILE A 98 -0.07 5.69 -7.80
N VAL A 99 -1.20 6.18 -8.33
CA VAL A 99 -2.54 5.84 -7.87
C VAL A 99 -3.39 5.43 -9.06
N VAL A 100 -3.89 4.23 -9.01
CA VAL A 100 -4.82 3.67 -9.99
C VAL A 100 -6.16 3.42 -9.34
N GLY A 101 -7.23 3.51 -10.09
CA GLY A 101 -8.57 3.23 -9.58
C GLY A 101 -9.42 2.67 -10.69
N GLY A 102 -10.41 1.86 -10.31
CA GLY A 102 -11.33 1.25 -11.24
C GLY A 102 -12.35 0.38 -10.54
N ALA A 103 -13.21 -0.24 -11.34
CA ALA A 103 -14.10 -1.29 -10.88
C ALA A 103 -13.61 -2.63 -11.43
N PHE A 104 -13.70 -3.66 -10.61
CA PHE A 104 -13.49 -5.03 -11.01
C PHE A 104 -14.64 -5.86 -10.48
N ARG A 105 -15.46 -6.36 -11.40
CA ARG A 105 -16.74 -7.01 -11.08
C ARG A 105 -17.65 -6.06 -10.28
N ASP A 106 -18.07 -6.47 -9.08
CA ASP A 106 -18.91 -5.74 -8.14
C ASP A 106 -18.12 -4.88 -7.11
N LYS A 107 -16.79 -4.79 -7.27
CA LYS A 107 -15.90 -4.08 -6.35
C LYS A 107 -15.35 -2.80 -6.96
N VAL A 108 -15.34 -1.74 -6.18
CA VAL A 108 -14.63 -0.50 -6.49
C VAL A 108 -13.27 -0.54 -5.80
N LEU A 109 -12.21 -0.51 -6.58
CA LEU A 109 -10.85 -0.68 -6.10
C LEU A 109 -10.00 0.55 -6.38
N VAL A 110 -9.18 0.93 -5.40
CA VAL A 110 -8.11 1.93 -5.57
C VAL A 110 -6.80 1.31 -5.11
N GLY A 111 -5.84 1.24 -6.02
CA GLY A 111 -4.49 0.81 -5.73
C GLY A 111 -3.53 1.98 -5.66
N SER A 112 -2.54 1.90 -4.79
CA SER A 112 -1.45 2.87 -4.72
C SER A 112 -0.09 2.18 -4.60
N TYR A 113 0.92 2.83 -5.18
CA TYR A 113 2.31 2.54 -4.93
C TYR A 113 2.97 3.77 -4.33
N SER A 114 3.59 3.60 -3.18
CA SER A 114 4.21 4.67 -2.43
C SER A 114 5.54 4.22 -1.82
N VAL A 115 6.34 5.20 -1.40
CA VAL A 115 7.52 4.98 -0.57
C VAL A 115 7.27 5.68 0.76
N LEU A 116 7.38 4.93 1.84
CA LEU A 116 7.37 5.45 3.20
C LEU A 116 8.83 5.65 3.62
N SER A 117 9.21 6.87 3.94
CA SER A 117 10.60 7.23 4.28
C SER A 117 10.68 7.78 5.69
N GLY A 118 11.68 7.35 6.44
CA GLY A 118 11.92 7.82 7.81
C GLY A 118 13.20 7.26 8.42
N TYR A 119 13.64 7.85 9.53
CA TYR A 119 14.77 7.35 10.30
C TYR A 119 14.33 6.17 11.16
N PHE A 120 14.97 5.02 10.99
CA PHE A 120 14.69 3.81 11.75
C PHE A 120 15.32 3.88 13.15
N THR A 121 14.51 4.22 14.16
CA THR A 121 15.00 4.57 15.51
C THR A 121 14.63 3.58 16.60
N LYS A 122 13.55 2.77 16.43
CA LYS A 122 13.14 1.74 17.36
C LYS A 122 12.93 0.40 16.65
N PRO A 123 12.99 -0.74 17.37
CA PRO A 123 12.83 -2.07 16.77
C PRO A 123 11.49 -2.20 16.02
N TRP A 124 11.51 -2.80 14.83
CA TRP A 124 10.32 -3.12 14.03
C TRP A 124 10.47 -4.50 13.40
N LEU A 125 9.41 -5.29 13.41
CA LEU A 125 9.39 -6.68 12.91
C LEU A 125 10.53 -7.56 13.49
N GLY A 126 10.91 -7.32 14.75
CA GLY A 126 12.03 -8.02 15.38
C GLY A 126 13.44 -7.55 14.98
N ILE A 127 13.52 -6.55 14.08
CA ILE A 127 14.79 -5.99 13.61
C ILE A 127 15.21 -4.82 14.49
N LYS A 128 16.50 -4.79 14.89
CA LYS A 128 17.06 -3.68 15.66
C LYS A 128 17.27 -2.45 14.77
N PRO A 129 17.08 -1.23 15.31
CA PRO A 129 17.28 -0.01 14.56
C PRO A 129 18.75 0.18 14.16
N ASN A 130 18.95 0.73 12.97
CA ASN A 130 20.28 1.07 12.45
C ASN A 130 20.53 2.59 12.45
N TYR A 131 19.54 3.40 12.89
CA TYR A 131 19.58 4.86 12.93
C TYR A 131 19.89 5.52 11.59
N LYS A 132 19.45 4.90 10.51
CA LYS A 132 19.59 5.41 9.14
C LYS A 132 18.22 5.70 8.52
N MET A 133 18.24 6.54 7.50
CA MET A 133 17.08 6.72 6.62
C MET A 133 16.77 5.41 5.92
N ILE A 134 15.54 4.96 6.04
CA ILE A 134 15.00 3.78 5.37
C ILE A 134 13.86 4.20 4.45
N ASN A 135 13.80 3.57 3.29
CA ASN A 135 12.74 3.75 2.32
C ASN A 135 11.96 2.45 2.15
N LEU A 136 10.76 2.39 2.72
CA LEU A 136 9.89 1.24 2.63
C LEU A 136 9.02 1.36 1.38
N ARG A 137 9.19 0.46 0.43
CA ARG A 137 8.28 0.34 -0.73
C ARG A 137 6.97 -0.26 -0.28
N CYS A 138 5.87 0.40 -0.58
CA CYS A 138 4.54 0.01 -0.15
C CYS A 138 3.58 -0.04 -1.34
N CYS A 139 2.94 -1.19 -1.54
CA CYS A 139 1.82 -1.35 -2.48
C CYS A 139 0.55 -1.61 -1.67
N GLU A 140 -0.50 -0.91 -1.99
CA GLU A 140 -1.79 -1.04 -1.31
C GLU A 140 -2.92 -1.15 -2.33
N ILE A 141 -3.91 -1.96 -2.04
CA ILE A 141 -5.17 -2.01 -2.78
C ILE A 141 -6.31 -1.95 -1.77
N HIS A 142 -7.21 -1.02 -1.96
CA HIS A 142 -8.34 -0.76 -1.07
C HIS A 142 -9.65 -0.97 -1.82
N GLU A 143 -10.55 -1.76 -1.25
CA GLU A 143 -11.95 -1.85 -1.69
C GLU A 143 -12.75 -0.75 -1.01
N LEU A 144 -13.44 0.06 -1.81
CA LEU A 144 -14.33 1.11 -1.34
C LEU A 144 -15.79 0.66 -1.42
N LYS A 145 -16.55 0.91 -0.34
CA LYS A 145 -18.00 0.99 -0.37
C LYS A 145 -18.41 2.40 0.05
N GLU A 146 -19.09 3.10 -0.87
CA GLU A 146 -19.39 4.53 -0.73
C GLU A 146 -18.12 5.37 -0.54
N THR A 147 -17.82 5.77 0.70
CA THR A 147 -16.63 6.58 1.06
C THR A 147 -15.70 5.88 2.04
N LYS A 148 -16.02 4.65 2.44
CA LYS A 148 -15.25 3.89 3.43
C LYS A 148 -14.50 2.73 2.82
N ILE A 149 -13.33 2.45 3.35
CA ILE A 149 -12.55 1.26 3.03
C ILE A 149 -13.11 0.06 3.81
N VAL A 150 -13.47 -1.00 3.08
CA VAL A 150 -14.02 -2.22 3.66
C VAL A 150 -13.03 -3.38 3.69
N GLU A 151 -12.08 -3.35 2.76
CA GLU A 151 -11.00 -4.33 2.67
C GLU A 151 -9.72 -3.66 2.17
N SER A 152 -8.58 -4.06 2.71
CA SER A 152 -7.27 -3.57 2.26
C SER A 152 -6.28 -4.71 2.12
N HIS A 153 -5.53 -4.68 1.03
CA HIS A 153 -4.34 -5.48 0.81
C HIS A 153 -3.14 -4.55 0.93
N ILE A 154 -2.24 -4.83 1.87
CA ILE A 154 -1.08 -3.97 2.17
C ILE A 154 0.18 -4.81 2.06
N LEU A 155 1.06 -4.43 1.16
CA LEU A 155 2.35 -5.08 0.96
C LEU A 155 3.48 -4.08 1.18
N ILE A 156 4.30 -4.32 2.19
CA ILE A 156 5.57 -3.62 2.39
C ILE A 156 6.70 -4.56 1.99
N ASP A 157 7.69 -4.07 1.24
CA ASP A 157 8.85 -4.83 0.81
C ASP A 157 9.82 -5.05 1.99
N VAL A 158 9.51 -6.07 2.78
CA VAL A 158 10.33 -6.46 3.95
C VAL A 158 11.71 -6.95 3.54
N MET A 159 11.85 -7.54 2.35
CA MET A 159 13.15 -8.03 1.88
C MET A 159 14.11 -6.86 1.61
N ASP A 160 13.60 -5.80 0.97
CA ASP A 160 14.39 -4.58 0.77
C ASP A 160 14.66 -3.85 2.09
N PHE A 161 13.71 -3.83 3.02
CA PHE A 161 13.93 -3.31 4.38
C PHE A 161 15.09 -4.03 5.08
N LEU A 162 15.11 -5.38 5.07
CA LEU A 162 16.21 -6.17 5.64
C LEU A 162 17.55 -5.82 4.99
N ARG A 163 17.57 -5.70 3.67
CA ARG A 163 18.77 -5.30 2.92
C ARG A 163 19.27 -3.91 3.36
N GLN A 164 18.38 -2.93 3.51
CA GLN A 164 18.73 -1.59 4.00
C GLN A 164 19.25 -1.61 5.46
N CYS A 165 18.82 -2.59 6.25
CA CYS A 165 19.32 -2.83 7.61
C CYS A 165 20.64 -3.60 7.64
N GLY A 166 21.19 -3.99 6.49
CA GLY A 166 22.42 -4.78 6.40
C GLY A 166 22.22 -6.26 6.73
N ILE A 167 20.97 -6.73 6.72
CA ILE A 167 20.60 -8.14 6.95
C ILE A 167 20.33 -8.75 5.58
N SER A 168 21.22 -9.63 5.12
CA SER A 168 21.04 -10.36 3.88
C SER A 168 20.61 -11.78 4.18
N SER A 169 19.36 -12.12 3.84
CA SER A 169 18.86 -13.50 3.85
C SER A 169 19.02 -14.21 2.50
N ILE A 170 19.48 -13.50 1.49
CA ILE A 170 19.68 -13.99 0.13
C ILE A 170 21.12 -13.61 -0.28
N ASN A 171 21.76 -14.46 -1.10
CA ASN A 171 23.07 -14.13 -1.66
C ASN A 171 23.03 -12.78 -2.39
N PRO A 172 24.09 -11.96 -2.30
CA PRO A 172 24.15 -10.68 -2.97
C PRO A 172 23.89 -10.84 -4.47
N SER A 173 23.04 -9.97 -5.02
CA SER A 173 22.83 -9.91 -6.46
C SER A 173 24.13 -9.54 -7.17
N ARG A 174 24.29 -10.05 -8.39
CA ARG A 174 25.40 -9.65 -9.27
C ARG A 174 25.15 -8.30 -9.97
N GLY A 175 23.99 -7.71 -9.75
CA GLY A 175 23.57 -6.43 -10.32
C GLY A 175 23.44 -5.34 -9.26
N SER A 176 22.93 -4.19 -9.69
CA SER A 176 22.62 -3.06 -8.81
C SER A 176 21.28 -3.29 -8.12
N GLU A 177 21.28 -3.73 -6.87
CA GLU A 177 20.07 -3.83 -6.04
C GLU A 177 19.74 -2.48 -5.43
N GLY A 178 18.46 -2.15 -5.39
CA GLY A 178 17.97 -1.00 -4.65
C GLY A 178 18.22 0.36 -5.31
N ALA A 179 18.71 0.39 -6.53
CA ALA A 179 18.64 1.59 -7.35
C ALA A 179 17.19 1.80 -7.84
N TRP A 180 16.26 1.95 -6.88
CA TRP A 180 14.93 2.36 -7.25
C TRP A 180 14.96 3.87 -7.51
N LEU A 181 14.95 4.22 -8.76
CA LEU A 181 14.74 5.60 -9.16
C LEU A 181 13.23 5.87 -9.06
N PRO A 182 12.82 6.97 -8.43
CA PRO A 182 11.44 7.44 -8.57
C PRO A 182 11.14 7.55 -10.06
N PRO A 183 9.89 7.39 -10.49
CA PRO A 183 9.56 7.50 -11.91
C PRO A 183 10.15 8.81 -12.43
N ILE A 184 11.08 8.67 -13.35
CA ILE A 184 11.69 9.82 -14.03
C ILE A 184 10.53 10.54 -14.71
N ASN A 185 10.38 11.80 -14.40
CA ASN A 185 9.37 12.62 -15.05
C ASN A 185 9.56 12.46 -16.56
N LEU A 186 8.55 11.96 -17.26
CA LEU A 186 8.61 11.67 -18.69
C LEU A 186 9.11 12.85 -19.55
N SER A 187 9.08 14.06 -19.00
CA SER A 187 9.64 15.26 -19.64
C SER A 187 11.17 15.25 -19.80
N LEU A 188 11.89 14.33 -19.12
CA LEU A 188 13.35 14.18 -19.26
C LEU A 188 13.78 13.09 -20.24
N ILE A 189 12.84 12.37 -20.87
CA ILE A 189 13.14 11.34 -21.87
C ILE A 189 13.33 11.94 -23.27
N HIS A 190 13.15 13.24 -23.45
CA HIS A 190 13.26 13.94 -24.74
C HIS A 190 14.55 14.76 -24.90
N ILE A 191 15.63 14.32 -24.26
CA ILE A 191 16.96 14.89 -24.52
C ILE A 191 17.82 13.89 -25.26
#